data_40f7682d777b92d94cff2030754911ab
#
_entry.id   40f7682d777b92d94cff2030754911ab
#
_cell.length_a   1.000
_cell.length_b   1.000
_cell.length_c   1.000
_cell.angle_alpha   90.00
_cell.angle_beta   90.00
_cell.angle_gamma   90.00
#
_symmetry.space_group_name_H-M   'P 1'
#
loop_
_entity.id
_entity.type
_entity.pdbx_description
1 polymer ?
#
loop_
_entity_poly.entity_id
_entity_poly.type
_entity_poly.pdbx_seq_one_letter_code
_entity_poly.pdbx_strand_id
1 'polypeptide(L)'
;MKGKLKRRWPLNEAQICVKKNQKIKLESLSSLLKSQLNVEKFNIVETEMEEGLGQLLELKELKLPVKSTLELERKKIGPKVKQHMGKVVSMFSETNPDEIISSIQKDGKYDFKIDSEIISLDKEDFIVDFDSKEDFAVAKRDGFVVFISTSRNKEMMAKGLVKDIARRLQTLRKERGYNPTDVLDVASILELDIESLEMIKERKEELAFLVRVKKVDFEKSCKEYKEDDIDGQKIKISVE
;
A
#
# COMPACT_ATOMS: atom_id res chain seq x y z
N MET A 1 -0.46 4.58 -10.52
CA MET A 1 0.01 4.56 -9.12
C MET A 1 -1.19 4.74 -8.22
N LYS A 2 -1.64 3.70 -7.56
CA LYS A 2 -2.67 3.77 -6.54
C LYS A 2 -2.07 4.45 -5.29
N GLY A 3 -2.54 5.65 -5.00
CA GLY A 3 -2.24 6.42 -3.79
C GLY A 3 -0.85 7.08 -3.77
N LYS A 4 -0.79 8.39 -3.68
CA LYS A 4 0.43 9.16 -3.39
C LYS A 4 0.80 8.97 -1.91
N LEU A 5 1.28 7.78 -1.54
CA LEU A 5 1.71 7.50 -0.18
C LEU A 5 3.08 8.16 0.07
N LYS A 6 3.17 9.01 1.08
CA LYS A 6 4.45 9.59 1.48
C LYS A 6 5.35 8.49 2.05
N ARG A 7 6.54 8.33 1.49
CA ARG A 7 7.54 7.33 1.92
C ARG A 7 7.88 7.37 3.42
N ARG A 8 7.72 8.53 4.05
CA ARG A 8 8.04 8.76 5.47
C ARG A 8 6.97 8.32 6.45
N TRP A 9 5.75 8.15 5.97
CA TRP A 9 4.65 7.72 6.82
C TRP A 9 4.67 6.21 6.95
N PRO A 10 4.50 5.68 8.15
CA PRO A 10 4.49 4.24 8.34
C PRO A 10 3.31 3.62 7.59
N LEU A 11 3.51 2.39 7.14
CA LEU A 11 2.49 1.56 6.53
C LEU A 11 2.21 0.37 7.44
N ASN A 12 1.00 -0.17 7.38
CA ASN A 12 0.59 -1.24 8.27
C ASN A 12 1.38 -2.53 7.99
N GLU A 13 1.39 -2.95 6.73
CA GLU A 13 1.89 -4.27 6.37
C GLU A 13 2.53 -4.27 4.98
N ALA A 14 3.58 -5.07 4.84
CA ALA A 14 4.10 -5.52 3.56
C ALA A 14 4.27 -7.04 3.57
N GLN A 15 3.89 -7.68 2.48
CA GLN A 15 4.05 -9.11 2.26
C GLN A 15 4.84 -9.31 0.97
N ILE A 16 5.93 -10.07 1.03
CA ILE A 16 6.76 -10.39 -0.12
C ILE A 16 6.62 -11.89 -0.40
N CYS A 17 6.12 -12.21 -1.58
CA CYS A 17 6.07 -13.58 -2.07
C CYS A 17 7.32 -13.86 -2.89
N VAL A 18 7.97 -14.99 -2.61
CA VAL A 18 9.25 -15.38 -3.22
C VAL A 18 9.34 -16.88 -3.40
N LYS A 19 10.20 -17.32 -4.30
CA LYS A 19 10.53 -18.74 -4.44
C LYS A 19 11.29 -19.24 -3.22
N LYS A 20 11.14 -20.53 -2.90
CA LYS A 20 11.74 -21.23 -1.77
C LYS A 20 13.22 -20.93 -1.55
N ASN A 21 14.01 -20.94 -2.61
CA ASN A 21 15.44 -20.69 -2.56
C ASN A 21 15.85 -19.24 -2.20
N GLN A 22 14.92 -18.31 -2.28
CA GLN A 22 15.12 -16.87 -1.99
C GLN A 22 14.68 -16.52 -0.56
N LYS A 23 13.76 -17.27 0.02
CA LYS A 23 13.18 -17.01 1.34
C LYS A 23 14.23 -16.88 2.44
N ILE A 24 15.13 -17.85 2.57
CA ILE A 24 16.17 -17.88 3.61
C ILE A 24 17.06 -16.62 3.55
N LYS A 25 17.42 -16.17 2.33
CA LYS A 25 18.24 -14.97 2.15
C LYS A 25 17.49 -13.70 2.58
N LEU A 26 16.20 -13.63 2.29
CA LEU A 26 15.38 -12.46 2.67
C LEU A 26 15.04 -12.46 4.16
N GLU A 27 14.86 -13.59 4.79
CA GLU A 27 14.61 -13.70 6.23
C GLU A 27 15.77 -13.10 7.04
N SER A 28 17.01 -13.32 6.63
CA SER A 28 18.18 -12.71 7.27
C SER A 28 18.23 -11.19 7.15
N LEU A 29 17.52 -10.62 6.17
CA LEU A 29 17.42 -9.17 5.92
C LEU A 29 16.08 -8.58 6.39
N SER A 30 15.21 -9.35 7.02
CA SER A 30 13.83 -8.95 7.28
C SER A 30 13.72 -7.70 8.15
N SER A 31 14.56 -7.54 9.17
CA SER A 31 14.59 -6.33 10.02
C SER A 31 15.02 -5.08 9.24
N LEU A 32 16.00 -5.22 8.36
CA LEU A 32 16.45 -4.14 7.47
C LEU A 32 15.35 -3.76 6.48
N LEU A 33 14.73 -4.74 5.83
CA LEU A 33 13.64 -4.53 4.87
C LEU A 33 12.44 -3.88 5.55
N LYS A 34 12.04 -4.35 6.72
CA LYS A 34 10.96 -3.75 7.52
C LYS A 34 11.24 -2.28 7.82
N SER A 35 12.46 -1.94 8.23
CA SER A 35 12.88 -0.57 8.52
C SER A 35 12.89 0.31 7.27
N GLN A 36 13.46 -0.19 6.15
CA GLN A 36 13.54 0.56 4.88
C GLN A 36 12.18 0.79 4.24
N LEU A 37 11.28 -0.16 4.35
CA LEU A 37 9.90 -0.05 3.87
C LEU A 37 9.03 0.80 4.81
N ASN A 38 9.51 1.05 6.04
CA ASN A 38 8.78 1.75 7.10
C ASN A 38 7.39 1.13 7.34
N VAL A 39 7.36 -0.21 7.53
CA VAL A 39 6.13 -0.97 7.79
C VAL A 39 6.11 -1.52 9.22
N GLU A 40 4.92 -1.63 9.81
CA GLU A 40 4.77 -2.22 11.15
C GLU A 40 4.87 -3.75 11.12
N LYS A 41 4.28 -4.37 10.09
CA LYS A 41 4.32 -5.82 9.87
C LYS A 41 5.00 -6.14 8.55
N PHE A 42 5.89 -7.12 8.55
CA PHE A 42 6.62 -7.55 7.38
C PHE A 42 6.63 -9.08 7.33
N ASN A 43 6.07 -9.65 6.27
CA ASN A 43 5.96 -11.09 6.10
C ASN A 43 6.63 -11.52 4.79
N ILE A 44 7.35 -12.64 4.84
CA ILE A 44 7.92 -13.29 3.67
C ILE A 44 7.17 -14.59 3.45
N VAL A 45 6.49 -14.70 2.32
CA VAL A 45 5.67 -15.86 1.95
C VAL A 45 6.37 -16.63 0.84
N GLU A 46 6.49 -17.93 1.03
CA GLU A 46 7.04 -18.83 0.01
C GLU A 46 5.95 -19.22 -0.97
N THR A 47 6.28 -19.17 -2.26
CA THR A 47 5.37 -19.56 -3.34
C THR A 47 6.14 -20.25 -4.46
N GLU A 48 5.46 -21.06 -5.26
CA GLU A 48 6.05 -21.70 -6.43
C GLU A 48 6.28 -20.73 -7.58
N MET A 49 5.54 -19.62 -7.59
CA MET A 49 5.65 -18.52 -8.58
C MET A 49 5.47 -18.96 -10.03
N GLU A 50 4.63 -19.97 -10.26
CA GLU A 50 4.19 -20.32 -11.60
C GLU A 50 3.14 -19.32 -12.09
N GLU A 51 3.40 -18.65 -13.20
CA GLU A 51 2.51 -17.61 -13.72
C GLU A 51 1.13 -18.14 -14.12
N GLY A 52 0.14 -17.25 -14.13
CA GLY A 52 -1.23 -17.53 -14.55
C GLY A 52 -2.11 -18.13 -13.44
N LEU A 53 -2.97 -19.07 -13.80
CA LEU A 53 -3.99 -19.61 -12.88
C LEU A 53 -3.37 -20.27 -11.64
N GLY A 54 -2.29 -21.02 -11.79
CA GLY A 54 -1.59 -21.67 -10.67
C GLY A 54 -1.16 -20.67 -9.60
N GLN A 55 -0.49 -19.59 -10.01
CA GLN A 55 -0.07 -18.53 -9.12
C GLN A 55 -1.24 -17.87 -8.40
N LEU A 56 -2.30 -17.50 -9.14
CA LEU A 56 -3.47 -16.87 -8.55
C LEU A 56 -4.11 -17.75 -7.47
N LEU A 57 -4.23 -19.05 -7.72
CA LEU A 57 -4.82 -19.98 -6.78
C LEU A 57 -3.98 -20.15 -5.53
N GLU A 58 -2.68 -20.32 -5.68
CA GLU A 58 -1.71 -20.38 -4.57
C GLU A 58 -1.79 -19.13 -3.69
N LEU A 59 -1.80 -17.94 -4.31
CA LEU A 59 -1.91 -16.67 -3.57
C LEU A 59 -3.24 -16.54 -2.83
N LYS A 60 -4.34 -17.10 -3.37
CA LYS A 60 -5.65 -17.16 -2.69
C LYS A 60 -5.64 -18.13 -1.51
N GLU A 61 -5.07 -19.33 -1.66
CA GLU A 61 -4.90 -20.30 -0.59
C GLU A 61 -4.10 -19.73 0.59
N LEU A 62 -3.05 -19.00 0.29
CA LEU A 62 -2.22 -18.28 1.25
C LEU A 62 -2.91 -17.04 1.86
N LYS A 63 -4.18 -16.78 1.48
CA LYS A 63 -5.01 -15.66 1.94
C LYS A 63 -4.39 -14.29 1.69
N LEU A 64 -3.59 -14.18 0.63
CA LEU A 64 -3.00 -12.91 0.23
C LEU A 64 -4.07 -11.96 -0.36
N PRO A 65 -3.86 -10.65 -0.31
CA PRO A 65 -4.86 -9.66 -0.73
C PRO A 65 -4.94 -9.53 -2.25
N VAL A 66 -5.29 -10.62 -2.93
CA VAL A 66 -5.43 -10.70 -4.39
C VAL A 66 -6.87 -10.54 -4.84
N LYS A 67 -7.05 -9.89 -5.98
CA LYS A 67 -8.29 -9.79 -6.75
C LYS A 67 -8.01 -10.41 -8.11
N SER A 68 -8.81 -11.40 -8.51
CA SER A 68 -8.68 -12.05 -9.81
C SER A 68 -8.95 -11.07 -10.95
N THR A 69 -8.13 -11.14 -11.96
CA THR A 69 -8.35 -10.46 -13.24
C THR A 69 -8.27 -11.47 -14.38
N LEU A 70 -9.18 -11.35 -15.32
CA LEU A 70 -9.24 -12.19 -16.49
C LEU A 70 -9.35 -11.32 -17.74
N GLU A 71 -8.69 -11.76 -18.80
CA GLU A 71 -8.86 -11.22 -20.14
C GLU A 71 -9.11 -12.37 -21.11
N LEU A 72 -9.88 -12.13 -22.15
CA LEU A 72 -10.10 -13.11 -23.23
C LEU A 72 -8.88 -13.09 -24.17
N GLU A 73 -8.28 -14.27 -24.41
CA GLU A 73 -7.22 -14.43 -25.42
C GLU A 73 -7.84 -14.39 -26.82
N ARG A 74 -8.07 -13.19 -27.34
CA ARG A 74 -8.84 -12.93 -28.56
C ARG A 74 -8.37 -13.72 -29.78
N LYS A 75 -7.07 -14.01 -29.88
CA LYS A 75 -6.51 -14.77 -31.00
C LYS A 75 -6.96 -16.23 -30.94
N LYS A 76 -7.08 -16.81 -29.77
CA LYS A 76 -7.49 -18.20 -29.56
C LYS A 76 -9.00 -18.37 -29.65
N ILE A 77 -9.75 -17.45 -29.05
CA ILE A 77 -11.23 -17.58 -29.05
C ILE A 77 -11.87 -17.26 -30.38
N GLY A 78 -11.23 -16.45 -31.24
CA GLY A 78 -11.80 -16.03 -32.53
C GLY A 78 -12.41 -17.18 -33.36
N PRO A 79 -11.69 -18.29 -33.62
CA PRO A 79 -12.22 -19.45 -34.34
C PRO A 79 -13.37 -20.16 -33.59
N LYS A 80 -13.39 -20.14 -32.26
CA LYS A 80 -14.42 -20.80 -31.42
C LYS A 80 -15.73 -20.01 -31.41
N VAL A 81 -15.64 -18.69 -31.27
CA VAL A 81 -16.82 -17.81 -31.05
C VAL A 81 -17.39 -17.21 -32.35
N LYS A 82 -16.58 -17.10 -33.40
CA LYS A 82 -17.01 -16.63 -34.74
C LYS A 82 -17.90 -15.37 -34.67
N GLN A 83 -19.14 -15.50 -35.17
CA GLN A 83 -20.14 -14.41 -35.19
C GLN A 83 -20.63 -13.97 -33.82
N HIS A 84 -20.42 -14.77 -32.79
CA HIS A 84 -20.88 -14.48 -31.41
C HIS A 84 -19.88 -13.68 -30.57
N MET A 85 -18.74 -13.26 -31.14
CA MET A 85 -17.69 -12.54 -30.43
C MET A 85 -18.22 -11.37 -29.60
N GLY A 86 -19.09 -10.53 -30.14
CA GLY A 86 -19.66 -9.38 -29.45
C GLY A 86 -20.46 -9.78 -28.20
N LYS A 87 -21.28 -10.86 -28.33
CA LYS A 87 -22.10 -11.36 -27.22
C LYS A 87 -21.23 -12.01 -26.14
N VAL A 88 -20.22 -12.80 -26.52
CA VAL A 88 -19.26 -13.40 -25.58
C VAL A 88 -18.54 -12.32 -24.79
N VAL A 89 -18.01 -11.27 -25.44
CA VAL A 89 -17.33 -10.16 -24.80
C VAL A 89 -18.26 -9.42 -23.83
N SER A 90 -19.52 -9.15 -24.20
CA SER A 90 -20.49 -8.52 -23.31
C SER A 90 -20.74 -9.36 -22.07
N MET A 91 -21.10 -10.64 -22.25
CA MET A 91 -21.35 -11.56 -21.13
C MET A 91 -20.12 -11.72 -20.23
N PHE A 92 -18.93 -11.84 -20.82
CA PHE A 92 -17.68 -11.91 -20.09
C PHE A 92 -17.45 -10.68 -19.20
N SER A 93 -17.73 -9.48 -19.72
CA SER A 93 -17.56 -8.23 -18.96
C SER A 93 -18.53 -8.09 -17.77
N GLU A 94 -19.66 -8.78 -17.81
CA GLU A 94 -20.67 -8.80 -16.76
C GLU A 94 -20.47 -9.95 -15.75
N THR A 95 -19.69 -10.97 -16.13
CA THR A 95 -19.44 -12.14 -15.29
C THR A 95 -18.32 -11.90 -14.30
N ASN A 96 -18.51 -12.37 -13.05
CA ASN A 96 -17.45 -12.29 -12.05
C ASN A 96 -16.27 -13.19 -12.42
N PRO A 97 -15.03 -12.67 -12.51
CA PRO A 97 -13.84 -13.48 -12.80
C PRO A 97 -13.70 -14.74 -11.93
N ASP A 98 -14.08 -14.66 -10.65
CA ASP A 98 -13.98 -15.80 -9.74
C ASP A 98 -14.96 -16.94 -10.08
N GLU A 99 -16.10 -16.62 -10.69
CA GLU A 99 -17.06 -17.62 -11.20
C GLU A 99 -16.46 -18.41 -12.36
N ILE A 100 -15.87 -17.71 -13.33
CA ILE A 100 -15.20 -18.33 -14.48
C ILE A 100 -14.04 -19.21 -14.00
N ILE A 101 -13.20 -18.69 -13.10
CA ILE A 101 -12.08 -19.44 -12.54
C ILE A 101 -12.55 -20.71 -11.84
N SER A 102 -13.60 -20.63 -11.02
CA SER A 102 -14.15 -21.77 -10.30
C SER A 102 -14.70 -22.84 -11.26
N SER A 103 -15.36 -22.42 -12.34
CA SER A 103 -15.85 -23.35 -13.37
C SER A 103 -14.69 -24.03 -14.11
N ILE A 104 -13.65 -23.26 -14.48
CA ILE A 104 -12.44 -23.84 -15.12
C ILE A 104 -11.74 -24.82 -14.21
N GLN A 105 -11.68 -24.56 -12.90
CA GLN A 105 -11.07 -25.48 -11.94
C GLN A 105 -11.86 -26.80 -11.81
N LYS A 106 -13.18 -26.70 -11.78
CA LYS A 106 -14.07 -27.83 -11.56
C LYS A 106 -14.31 -28.66 -12.83
N ASP A 107 -14.62 -27.99 -13.92
CA ASP A 107 -15.16 -28.59 -15.14
C ASP A 107 -14.18 -28.48 -16.33
N GLY A 108 -13.02 -27.84 -16.16
CA GLY A 108 -12.01 -27.61 -17.19
C GLY A 108 -12.38 -26.49 -18.19
N LYS A 109 -13.58 -25.93 -18.09
CA LYS A 109 -14.13 -24.96 -19.05
C LYS A 109 -15.15 -24.03 -18.40
N TYR A 110 -15.50 -22.96 -19.13
CA TYR A 110 -16.64 -22.09 -18.82
C TYR A 110 -17.56 -22.02 -20.04
N ASP A 111 -18.87 -22.18 -19.85
CA ASP A 111 -19.88 -22.26 -20.91
C ASP A 111 -20.69 -20.95 -20.98
N PHE A 112 -20.52 -20.22 -22.09
CA PHE A 112 -21.37 -19.06 -22.43
C PHE A 112 -22.63 -19.54 -23.21
N LYS A 113 -23.78 -19.30 -22.62
CA LYS A 113 -25.08 -19.61 -23.25
C LYS A 113 -25.55 -18.43 -24.07
N ILE A 114 -25.51 -18.54 -25.40
CA ILE A 114 -25.87 -17.47 -26.34
C ILE A 114 -27.00 -17.97 -27.21
N ASP A 115 -28.17 -17.38 -27.03
CA ASP A 115 -29.42 -17.81 -27.73
C ASP A 115 -29.66 -19.31 -27.50
N SER A 116 -29.55 -20.13 -28.56
CA SER A 116 -29.71 -21.61 -28.48
C SER A 116 -28.38 -22.36 -28.52
N GLU A 117 -27.26 -21.67 -28.53
CA GLU A 117 -25.91 -22.25 -28.62
C GLU A 117 -25.13 -22.14 -27.32
N ILE A 118 -24.27 -23.11 -27.06
CA ILE A 118 -23.33 -23.09 -25.95
C ILE A 118 -21.93 -22.96 -26.52
N ILE A 119 -21.24 -21.90 -26.14
CA ILE A 119 -19.84 -21.67 -26.49
C ILE A 119 -18.96 -21.98 -25.26
N SER A 120 -18.23 -23.07 -25.35
CA SER A 120 -17.30 -23.50 -24.27
C SER A 120 -15.93 -22.91 -24.51
N LEU A 121 -15.41 -22.22 -23.48
CA LEU A 121 -14.04 -21.71 -23.44
C LEU A 121 -13.27 -22.44 -22.33
N ASP A 122 -12.05 -22.88 -22.64
CA ASP A 122 -11.17 -23.58 -21.69
C ASP A 122 -10.13 -22.63 -21.09
N LYS A 123 -9.29 -23.17 -20.21
CA LYS A 123 -8.23 -22.39 -19.51
C LYS A 123 -7.34 -21.59 -20.45
N GLU A 124 -7.06 -22.11 -21.65
CA GLU A 124 -6.13 -21.49 -22.60
C GLU A 124 -6.75 -20.31 -23.36
N ASP A 125 -8.07 -20.17 -23.32
CA ASP A 125 -8.82 -19.08 -23.92
C ASP A 125 -8.82 -17.80 -23.07
N PHE A 126 -8.29 -17.90 -21.85
CA PHE A 126 -8.21 -16.80 -20.90
C PHE A 126 -6.76 -16.48 -20.53
N ILE A 127 -6.47 -15.18 -20.42
CA ILE A 127 -5.27 -14.69 -19.73
C ILE A 127 -5.67 -14.44 -18.28
N VAL A 128 -5.14 -15.27 -17.39
CA VAL A 128 -5.39 -15.16 -15.95
C VAL A 128 -4.30 -14.36 -15.30
N ASP A 129 -4.66 -13.32 -14.60
CA ASP A 129 -3.76 -12.49 -13.80
C ASP A 129 -4.45 -12.06 -12.49
N PHE A 130 -3.81 -11.23 -11.70
CA PHE A 130 -4.37 -10.68 -10.48
C PHE A 130 -3.91 -9.24 -10.25
N ASP A 131 -4.73 -8.49 -9.53
CA ASP A 131 -4.42 -7.19 -8.93
C ASP A 131 -4.55 -7.31 -7.40
N SER A 132 -4.28 -6.26 -6.68
CA SER A 132 -4.51 -6.18 -5.23
C SER A 132 -5.96 -5.86 -4.92
N LYS A 133 -6.43 -6.28 -3.74
CA LYS A 133 -7.67 -5.77 -3.13
C LYS A 133 -7.53 -4.26 -2.82
N GLU A 134 -8.66 -3.60 -2.52
CA GLU A 134 -8.74 -2.14 -2.40
C GLU A 134 -7.71 -1.51 -1.47
N ASP A 135 -7.51 -2.10 -0.29
CA ASP A 135 -6.59 -1.58 0.73
C ASP A 135 -5.12 -1.97 0.53
N PHE A 136 -4.78 -2.49 -0.65
CA PHE A 136 -3.42 -2.91 -0.98
C PHE A 136 -3.00 -2.39 -2.34
N ALA A 137 -1.69 -2.25 -2.51
CA ALA A 137 -1.04 -2.11 -3.79
C ALA A 137 -0.17 -3.35 -4.04
N VAL A 138 -0.11 -3.81 -5.28
CA VAL A 138 0.72 -4.93 -5.68
C VAL A 138 1.77 -4.48 -6.70
N ALA A 139 2.98 -5.03 -6.58
CA ALA A 139 4.03 -4.94 -7.58
C ALA A 139 4.56 -6.34 -7.89
N LYS A 140 4.76 -6.61 -9.17
CA LYS A 140 5.29 -7.88 -9.68
C LYS A 140 6.59 -7.61 -10.42
N ARG A 141 7.64 -8.33 -10.12
CA ARG A 141 8.91 -8.20 -10.80
C ARG A 141 9.81 -9.42 -10.56
N ASP A 142 10.34 -9.97 -11.63
CA ASP A 142 11.45 -10.96 -11.64
C ASP A 142 11.43 -12.01 -10.51
N GLY A 143 10.32 -12.70 -10.34
CA GLY A 143 10.16 -13.74 -9.31
C GLY A 143 9.80 -13.20 -7.93
N PHE A 144 9.34 -11.95 -7.84
CA PHE A 144 8.82 -11.33 -6.63
C PHE A 144 7.41 -10.80 -6.85
N VAL A 145 6.54 -11.03 -5.89
CA VAL A 145 5.26 -10.33 -5.78
C VAL A 145 5.21 -9.64 -4.42
N VAL A 146 5.00 -8.35 -4.41
CA VAL A 146 4.98 -7.55 -3.20
C VAL A 146 3.61 -6.91 -3.04
N PHE A 147 2.96 -7.19 -1.90
CA PHE A 147 1.74 -6.52 -1.48
C PHE A 147 2.07 -5.53 -0.37
N ILE A 148 1.58 -4.31 -0.49
CA ILE A 148 1.76 -3.26 0.52
C ILE A 148 0.39 -2.72 0.89
N SER A 149 0.06 -2.73 2.18
CA SER A 149 -1.16 -2.10 2.67
C SER A 149 -1.13 -0.61 2.41
N THR A 150 -2.19 -0.09 1.81
CA THR A 150 -2.40 1.35 1.56
C THR A 150 -3.32 1.99 2.60
N SER A 151 -3.99 1.17 3.41
CA SER A 151 -4.81 1.63 4.52
C SER A 151 -3.95 2.16 5.67
N ARG A 152 -4.45 3.17 6.35
CA ARG A 152 -3.80 3.77 7.53
C ARG A 152 -4.80 3.91 8.65
N ASN A 153 -4.41 3.52 9.84
CA ASN A 153 -5.18 3.80 11.04
C ASN A 153 -4.76 5.16 11.66
N LYS A 154 -5.58 5.64 12.59
CA LYS A 154 -5.35 6.92 13.28
C LYS A 154 -3.97 6.96 13.96
N GLU A 155 -3.53 5.85 14.55
CA GLU A 155 -2.23 5.76 15.20
C GLU A 155 -1.05 5.95 14.24
N MET A 156 -1.13 5.32 13.05
CA MET A 156 -0.09 5.47 12.02
C MET A 156 -0.07 6.87 11.44
N MET A 157 -1.23 7.49 11.28
CA MET A 157 -1.34 8.89 10.86
C MET A 157 -0.68 9.81 11.89
N ALA A 158 -0.95 9.61 13.17
CA ALA A 158 -0.33 10.36 14.25
C ALA A 158 1.20 10.20 14.28
N LYS A 159 1.72 8.97 14.15
CA LYS A 159 3.17 8.71 14.05
C LYS A 159 3.81 9.41 12.83
N GLY A 160 3.11 9.40 11.69
CA GLY A 160 3.57 10.08 10.48
C GLY A 160 3.63 11.60 10.66
N LEU A 161 2.59 12.17 11.24
CA LEU A 161 2.46 13.61 11.50
C LEU A 161 3.53 14.10 12.49
N VAL A 162 3.76 13.35 13.59
CA VAL A 162 4.83 13.66 14.54
C VAL A 162 6.19 13.75 13.86
N LYS A 163 6.53 12.77 13.02
CA LYS A 163 7.81 12.77 12.28
C LYS A 163 7.92 13.92 11.29
N ASP A 164 6.82 14.26 10.62
CA ASP A 164 6.79 15.37 9.67
C ASP A 164 6.96 16.72 10.37
N ILE A 165 6.30 16.93 11.50
CA ILE A 165 6.46 18.15 12.32
C ILE A 165 7.87 18.20 12.92
N ALA A 166 8.34 17.10 13.52
CA ALA A 166 9.68 17.03 14.11
C ALA A 166 10.77 17.44 13.13
N ARG A 167 10.68 16.96 11.89
CA ARG A 167 11.63 17.30 10.84
C ARG A 167 11.62 18.80 10.51
N ARG A 168 10.45 19.43 10.46
CA ARG A 168 10.34 20.87 10.18
C ARG A 168 10.94 21.69 11.31
N LEU A 169 10.62 21.32 12.55
CA LEU A 169 11.21 21.96 13.73
C LEU A 169 12.74 21.75 13.79
N GLN A 170 13.25 20.58 13.45
CA GLN A 170 14.69 20.33 13.34
C GLN A 170 15.34 21.17 12.24
N THR A 171 14.67 21.37 11.11
CA THR A 171 15.15 22.25 10.05
C THR A 171 15.19 23.69 10.53
N LEU A 172 14.15 24.15 11.22
CA LEU A 172 14.08 25.50 11.80
C LEU A 172 15.18 25.71 12.86
N ARG A 173 15.45 24.71 13.70
CA ARG A 173 16.58 24.73 14.65
C ARG A 173 17.91 25.01 13.94
N LYS A 174 18.18 24.27 12.86
CA LYS A 174 19.40 24.44 12.04
C LYS A 174 19.47 25.83 11.41
N GLU A 175 18.35 26.32 10.88
CA GLU A 175 18.27 27.67 10.30
C GLU A 175 18.55 28.78 11.33
N ARG A 176 18.15 28.55 12.59
CA ARG A 176 18.41 29.47 13.73
C ARG A 176 19.80 29.29 14.36
N GLY A 177 20.63 28.40 13.83
CA GLY A 177 22.02 28.20 14.29
C GLY A 177 22.16 27.35 15.54
N TYR A 178 21.11 26.66 16.01
CA TYR A 178 21.22 25.74 17.16
C TYR A 178 22.00 24.48 16.78
N ASN A 179 22.83 23.99 17.74
CA ASN A 179 23.52 22.73 17.56
C ASN A 179 22.55 21.53 17.70
N PRO A 180 22.85 20.40 17.06
CA PRO A 180 22.02 19.19 17.19
C PRO A 180 21.90 18.68 18.64
N THR A 181 22.87 18.99 19.50
CA THR A 181 22.91 18.57 20.90
C THR A 181 22.19 19.50 21.87
N ASP A 182 21.89 20.73 21.45
CA ASP A 182 21.22 21.70 22.30
C ASP A 182 19.84 21.22 22.73
N VAL A 183 19.44 21.49 23.95
CA VAL A 183 18.09 21.29 24.46
C VAL A 183 17.44 22.65 24.65
N LEU A 184 16.44 22.94 23.83
CA LEU A 184 15.72 24.21 23.83
C LEU A 184 14.56 24.17 24.84
N ASP A 185 14.05 25.34 25.23
CA ASP A 185 13.01 25.40 26.24
C ASP A 185 11.64 25.00 25.66
N VAL A 186 11.30 25.45 24.44
CA VAL A 186 9.97 25.24 23.87
C VAL A 186 9.98 25.10 22.36
N ALA A 187 9.12 24.22 21.86
CA ALA A 187 8.66 24.23 20.48
C ALA A 187 7.16 24.61 20.46
N SER A 188 6.80 25.59 19.66
CA SER A 188 5.41 26.01 19.51
C SER A 188 4.90 25.74 18.11
N ILE A 189 3.66 25.20 18.03
CA ILE A 189 3.01 24.81 16.76
C ILE A 189 1.60 25.39 16.80
N LEU A 190 1.29 26.23 15.82
CA LEU A 190 0.00 26.90 15.70
C LEU A 190 -0.70 26.55 14.40
N GLU A 191 -2.00 26.75 14.36
CA GLU A 191 -2.85 26.63 13.17
C GLU A 191 -2.98 25.17 12.65
N LEU A 192 -2.80 24.17 13.54
CA LEU A 192 -3.18 22.79 13.24
C LEU A 192 -4.72 22.68 13.21
N ASP A 193 -5.26 21.86 12.31
CA ASP A 193 -6.67 21.47 12.37
C ASP A 193 -6.95 20.64 13.65
N ILE A 194 -8.20 20.51 14.00
CA ILE A 194 -8.63 19.87 15.25
C ILE A 194 -8.13 18.43 15.35
N GLU A 195 -8.25 17.66 14.27
CA GLU A 195 -7.86 16.24 14.24
C GLU A 195 -6.34 16.08 14.39
N SER A 196 -5.57 16.86 13.63
CA SER A 196 -4.10 16.90 13.72
C SER A 196 -3.62 17.35 15.10
N LEU A 197 -4.27 18.34 15.68
CA LEU A 197 -3.95 18.84 17.03
C LEU A 197 -4.16 17.77 18.09
N GLU A 198 -5.27 17.04 18.05
CA GLU A 198 -5.53 15.92 18.98
C GLU A 198 -4.46 14.84 18.86
N MET A 199 -4.16 14.41 17.62
CA MET A 199 -3.13 13.39 17.36
C MET A 199 -1.75 13.79 17.92
N ILE A 200 -1.37 15.06 17.78
CA ILE A 200 -0.07 15.54 18.25
C ILE A 200 -0.07 15.76 19.75
N LYS A 201 -1.17 16.22 20.35
CA LYS A 201 -1.28 16.36 21.81
C LYS A 201 -1.06 15.04 22.54
N GLU A 202 -1.62 13.93 22.02
CA GLU A 202 -1.42 12.59 22.59
C GLU A 202 0.04 12.13 22.53
N ARG A 203 0.86 12.70 21.64
CA ARG A 203 2.26 12.33 21.38
C ARG A 203 3.24 13.48 21.60
N LYS A 204 2.86 14.49 22.38
CA LYS A 204 3.69 15.67 22.63
C LYS A 204 5.06 15.35 23.20
N GLU A 205 5.15 14.33 24.05
CA GLU A 205 6.40 13.89 24.67
C GLU A 205 7.35 13.25 23.65
N GLU A 206 6.80 12.42 22.73
CA GLU A 206 7.54 11.87 21.61
C GLU A 206 8.10 12.99 20.71
N LEU A 207 7.26 13.97 20.40
CA LEU A 207 7.67 15.13 19.61
C LEU A 207 8.74 15.96 20.31
N ALA A 208 8.57 16.23 21.61
CA ALA A 208 9.55 16.96 22.42
C ALA A 208 10.92 16.26 22.43
N PHE A 209 10.92 14.93 22.57
CA PHE A 209 12.13 14.12 22.51
C PHE A 209 12.81 14.19 21.14
N LEU A 210 12.04 14.04 20.05
CA LEU A 210 12.57 14.08 18.68
C LEU A 210 13.16 15.45 18.33
N VAL A 211 12.55 16.53 18.81
CA VAL A 211 12.99 17.91 18.56
C VAL A 211 14.05 18.39 19.56
N ARG A 212 14.26 17.65 20.66
CA ARG A 212 15.12 18.06 21.79
C ARG A 212 14.69 19.39 22.40
N VAL A 213 13.45 19.44 22.84
CA VAL A 213 12.90 20.57 23.61
C VAL A 213 12.37 20.08 24.95
N LYS A 214 12.31 20.94 25.94
CA LYS A 214 11.77 20.63 27.27
C LYS A 214 10.23 20.45 27.20
N LYS A 215 9.55 21.26 26.36
CA LYS A 215 8.10 21.17 26.15
C LYS A 215 7.68 21.50 24.72
N VAL A 216 6.56 20.94 24.32
CA VAL A 216 5.83 21.33 23.10
C VAL A 216 4.58 22.10 23.51
N ASP A 217 4.33 23.22 22.87
CA ASP A 217 3.21 24.10 23.13
C ASP A 217 2.37 24.32 21.86
N PHE A 218 1.08 24.50 22.03
CA PHE A 218 0.11 24.72 20.93
C PHE A 218 -0.50 26.12 21.01
N GLU A 219 0.08 26.96 21.86
CA GLU A 219 -0.28 28.37 22.02
C GLU A 219 0.90 29.25 21.61
N LYS A 220 0.66 30.54 21.51
CA LYS A 220 1.69 31.52 21.15
C LYS A 220 2.67 31.72 22.30
N SER A 221 3.73 30.91 22.33
CA SER A 221 4.75 30.90 23.40
C SER A 221 6.12 31.38 22.96
N CYS A 222 6.33 31.60 21.66
CA CYS A 222 7.60 32.09 21.09
C CYS A 222 7.42 33.47 20.46
N LYS A 223 8.53 34.17 20.24
CA LYS A 223 8.54 35.54 19.67
C LYS A 223 8.34 35.53 18.16
N GLU A 224 9.01 34.62 17.47
CA GLU A 224 9.02 34.57 16.02
C GLU A 224 8.53 33.19 15.54
N TYR A 225 7.68 33.21 14.51
CA TYR A 225 7.13 32.01 13.89
C TYR A 225 7.48 31.95 12.41
N LYS A 226 7.78 30.74 11.94
CA LYS A 226 7.94 30.42 10.54
C LYS A 226 6.66 29.75 10.02
N GLU A 227 6.15 30.22 8.90
CA GLU A 227 5.08 29.52 8.18
C GLU A 227 5.66 28.30 7.45
N ASP A 228 4.93 27.20 7.47
CA ASP A 228 5.25 25.96 6.77
C ASP A 228 3.95 25.29 6.31
N ASP A 229 4.05 24.26 5.49
CA ASP A 229 2.92 23.50 4.96
C ASP A 229 3.06 22.00 5.26
N ILE A 230 1.99 21.42 5.75
CA ILE A 230 1.87 19.98 5.92
C ILE A 230 0.64 19.51 5.14
N ASP A 231 0.85 18.87 3.99
CA ASP A 231 -0.21 18.29 3.17
C ASP A 231 -1.28 19.29 2.69
N GLY A 232 -0.87 20.54 2.44
CA GLY A 232 -1.77 21.62 2.04
C GLY A 232 -2.37 22.38 3.21
N GLN A 233 -2.08 21.98 4.44
CA GLN A 233 -2.43 22.71 5.66
C GLN A 233 -1.28 23.63 6.05
N LYS A 234 -1.55 24.94 6.07
CA LYS A 234 -0.61 25.94 6.60
C LYS A 234 -0.54 25.83 8.11
N ILE A 235 0.66 25.84 8.63
CA ILE A 235 0.95 25.85 10.07
C ILE A 235 1.99 26.93 10.38
N LYS A 236 2.09 27.33 11.65
CA LYS A 236 3.15 28.18 12.14
C LYS A 236 3.97 27.44 13.20
N ILE A 237 5.28 27.41 13.02
CA ILE A 237 6.20 26.68 13.90
C ILE A 237 7.27 27.60 14.45
N SER A 238 7.68 27.35 15.68
CA SER A 238 8.80 28.04 16.33
C SER A 238 9.54 27.12 17.29
N VAL A 239 10.78 27.49 17.64
CA VAL A 239 11.62 26.86 18.66
C VAL A 239 12.45 27.90 19.37
N GLU A 240 12.51 27.88 20.71
CA GLU A 240 13.33 28.77 21.56
C GLU A 240 13.91 28.02 22.76
#